data_846b97214a961ca23df4b6d2d9df3758
#
_entry.id   846b97214a961ca23df4b6d2d9df3758
#
_cell.length_a   1.000
_cell.length_b   1.000
_cell.length_c   1.000
_cell.angle_alpha   90.00
_cell.angle_beta   90.00
_cell.angle_gamma   90.00
#
_symmetry.space_group_name_H-M   'P 1'
#
loop_
_entity.id
_entity.type
_entity.pdbx_description
1 polymer ?
#
loop_
_entity_poly.entity_id
_entity_poly.type
_entity_poly.pdbx_seq_one_letter_code
_entity_poly.pdbx_strand_id
1 'polypeptide(L)'
;MGVVQVPSSIFTSGGIASLGNIAFKADVLGALRPEYIAFVLAFFVSDFFGTLATALGLGQQMGMLDENGNFPIIGKIFLVDAIGSVVGTCMGVTVVTSYVESASGIEEGGRTGLTSVVTGLFFLLAVLFAPLFLMIPTAATTPVLLIIGFVMMQGLKSIDFGIEEWVPVGMLIISTLFYGISQGIGIGLLTYCGVKSAYYLFTDERGMDKLPSPFTIIFTLLTCIQFFI
;
A
#
# COMPACT_ATOMS: atom_id res chain seq x y z
N MET A 1 -24.27 24.73 -0.16
CA MET A 1 -23.72 23.42 -0.52
C MET A 1 -22.75 23.61 -1.67
N GLY A 2 -21.47 23.80 -1.40
CA GLY A 2 -20.42 23.91 -2.42
C GLY A 2 -19.54 22.68 -2.40
N VAL A 3 -20.02 21.56 -2.96
CA VAL A 3 -19.24 20.31 -3.02
C VAL A 3 -18.17 20.38 -4.12
N VAL A 4 -18.35 21.29 -5.09
CA VAL A 4 -17.42 21.47 -6.20
C VAL A 4 -17.02 22.95 -6.27
N GLN A 5 -15.73 23.23 -6.19
CA GLN A 5 -15.18 24.55 -6.44
C GLN A 5 -14.84 24.69 -7.92
N VAL A 6 -15.54 25.58 -8.62
CA VAL A 6 -15.22 25.86 -10.02
C VAL A 6 -13.91 26.64 -10.09
N PRO A 7 -12.87 26.15 -10.77
CA PRO A 7 -11.60 26.86 -10.86
C PRO A 7 -11.73 28.14 -11.69
N SER A 8 -10.97 29.15 -11.31
CA SER A 8 -10.89 30.40 -12.05
C SER A 8 -10.12 30.29 -13.36
N SER A 9 -9.33 29.23 -13.54
CA SER A 9 -8.57 28.96 -14.77
C SER A 9 -8.54 27.46 -15.07
N ILE A 10 -8.56 27.09 -16.33
CA ILE A 10 -8.46 25.70 -16.80
C ILE A 10 -7.01 25.19 -16.71
N PHE A 11 -6.06 26.10 -16.90
CA PHE A 11 -4.63 25.76 -16.91
C PHE A 11 -3.95 26.12 -15.58
N THR A 12 -3.00 25.26 -15.19
CA THR A 12 -2.18 25.51 -14.01
C THR A 12 -1.24 26.69 -14.28
N SER A 13 -1.37 27.77 -13.54
CA SER A 13 -0.39 28.85 -13.51
C SER A 13 0.56 28.63 -12.32
N GLY A 14 1.84 28.34 -12.57
CA GLY A 14 2.87 28.27 -11.55
C GLY A 14 3.07 26.92 -10.84
N GLY A 15 2.32 25.87 -11.18
CA GLY A 15 2.45 24.55 -10.52
C GLY A 15 3.86 23.94 -10.67
N ILE A 16 4.46 24.04 -11.84
CA ILE A 16 5.82 23.53 -12.08
C ILE A 16 6.88 24.41 -11.36
N ALA A 17 6.66 25.71 -11.29
CA ALA A 17 7.59 26.62 -10.58
C ALA A 17 7.63 26.35 -9.07
N SER A 18 6.52 25.88 -8.47
CA SER A 18 6.47 25.52 -7.04
C SER A 18 7.30 24.30 -6.71
N LEU A 19 7.48 23.35 -7.64
CA LEU A 19 8.35 22.17 -7.45
C LEU A 19 9.80 22.58 -7.17
N GLY A 20 10.31 23.64 -7.81
CA GLY A 20 11.66 24.16 -7.55
C GLY A 20 11.88 24.63 -6.10
N ASN A 21 10.81 24.93 -5.38
CA ASN A 21 10.89 25.35 -3.96
C ASN A 21 11.03 24.19 -2.99
N ILE A 22 10.66 22.96 -3.36
CA ILE A 22 10.67 21.77 -2.51
C ILE A 22 11.63 20.69 -3.01
N ALA A 23 11.93 20.65 -4.31
CA ALA A 23 12.84 19.66 -4.87
C ALA A 23 14.23 19.74 -4.22
N PHE A 24 14.80 18.60 -3.88
CA PHE A 24 16.12 18.40 -3.25
C PHE A 24 16.29 19.11 -1.89
N LYS A 25 15.17 19.39 -1.19
CA LYS A 25 15.19 20.01 0.15
C LYS A 25 14.83 19.02 1.27
N ALA A 26 14.79 17.72 0.99
CA ALA A 26 14.51 16.69 1.98
C ALA A 26 15.62 16.65 3.05
N ASP A 27 15.25 16.83 4.32
CA ASP A 27 16.15 16.68 5.47
C ASP A 27 16.13 15.22 5.95
N VAL A 28 16.93 14.38 5.28
CA VAL A 28 17.02 12.95 5.60
C VAL A 28 17.58 12.73 7.01
N LEU A 29 18.58 13.52 7.42
CA LEU A 29 19.19 13.39 8.76
C LEU A 29 18.22 13.84 9.86
N GLY A 30 17.43 14.87 9.59
CA GLY A 30 16.39 15.32 10.50
C GLY A 30 15.29 14.26 10.70
N ALA A 31 14.91 13.56 9.63
CA ALA A 31 13.92 12.49 9.71
C ALA A 31 14.37 11.27 10.55
N LEU A 32 15.68 11.04 10.66
CA LEU A 32 16.25 9.95 11.47
C LEU A 32 16.39 10.27 12.96
N ARG A 33 15.92 11.44 13.41
CA ARG A 33 15.91 11.75 14.85
C ARG A 33 14.96 10.82 15.59
N PRO A 34 15.25 10.45 16.86
CA PRO A 34 14.41 9.55 17.64
C PRO A 34 12.93 9.97 17.72
N GLU A 35 12.67 11.28 17.70
CA GLU A 35 11.32 11.88 17.75
C GLU A 35 10.46 11.50 16.54
N TYR A 36 11.08 11.25 15.36
CA TYR A 36 10.37 10.96 14.11
C TYR A 36 10.43 9.49 13.70
N ILE A 37 11.21 8.67 14.39
CA ILE A 37 11.44 7.27 14.02
C ILE A 37 10.13 6.47 13.94
N ALA A 38 9.18 6.74 14.84
CA ALA A 38 7.88 6.07 14.83
C ALA A 38 7.08 6.41 13.57
N PHE A 39 7.08 7.68 13.16
CA PHE A 39 6.42 8.09 11.92
C PHE A 39 7.09 7.46 10.69
N VAL A 40 8.42 7.43 10.66
CA VAL A 40 9.17 6.77 9.58
C VAL A 40 8.80 5.29 9.50
N LEU A 41 8.73 4.58 10.64
CA LEU A 41 8.32 3.19 10.68
C LEU A 41 6.86 3.00 10.27
N ALA A 42 5.95 3.88 10.70
CA ALA A 42 4.55 3.83 10.33
C ALA A 42 4.37 3.97 8.80
N PHE A 43 5.04 4.92 8.19
CA PHE A 43 5.02 5.12 6.74
C PHE A 43 5.64 3.93 6.01
N PHE A 44 6.80 3.43 6.48
CA PHE A 44 7.46 2.27 5.90
C PHE A 44 6.55 1.03 5.93
N VAL A 45 5.95 0.72 7.07
CA VAL A 45 5.04 -0.44 7.20
C VAL A 45 3.82 -0.28 6.28
N SER A 46 3.22 0.90 6.25
CA SER A 46 2.06 1.16 5.40
C SER A 46 2.39 1.01 3.92
N ASP A 47 3.52 1.54 3.48
CA ASP A 47 3.98 1.49 2.10
C ASP A 47 4.36 0.06 1.69
N PHE A 48 5.15 -0.62 2.52
CA PHE A 48 5.59 -1.99 2.28
C PHE A 48 4.41 -2.95 2.10
N PHE A 49 3.47 -2.96 3.04
CA PHE A 49 2.31 -3.84 2.95
C PHE A 49 1.31 -3.38 1.89
N GLY A 50 1.20 -2.08 1.63
CA GLY A 50 0.42 -1.53 0.51
C GLY A 50 0.92 -2.04 -0.83
N THR A 51 2.22 -1.92 -1.10
CA THR A 51 2.87 -2.43 -2.31
C THR A 51 2.78 -3.96 -2.40
N LEU A 52 2.98 -4.68 -1.28
CA LEU A 52 2.84 -6.13 -1.25
C LEU A 52 1.43 -6.58 -1.64
N ALA A 53 0.42 -6.00 -1.00
CA ALA A 53 -0.99 -6.33 -1.26
C ALA A 53 -1.39 -6.01 -2.71
N THR A 54 -1.01 -4.84 -3.22
CA THR A 54 -1.27 -4.42 -4.60
C THR A 54 -0.58 -5.34 -5.59
N ALA A 55 0.70 -5.64 -5.37
CA ALA A 55 1.48 -6.51 -6.26
C ALA A 55 0.91 -7.93 -6.32
N LEU A 56 0.55 -8.53 -5.18
CA LEU A 56 -0.07 -9.85 -5.13
C LEU A 56 -1.46 -9.85 -5.77
N GLY A 57 -2.29 -8.85 -5.49
CA GLY A 57 -3.62 -8.73 -6.07
C GLY A 57 -3.59 -8.56 -7.59
N LEU A 58 -2.73 -7.70 -8.12
CA LEU A 58 -2.54 -7.52 -9.57
C LEU A 58 -1.88 -8.75 -10.20
N GLY A 59 -0.91 -9.36 -9.51
CA GLY A 59 -0.25 -10.60 -9.96
C GLY A 59 -1.24 -11.76 -10.10
N GLN A 60 -2.18 -11.89 -9.17
CA GLN A 60 -3.27 -12.87 -9.25
C GLN A 60 -4.20 -12.60 -10.45
N GLN A 61 -4.60 -11.35 -10.65
CA GLN A 61 -5.45 -10.94 -11.77
C GLN A 61 -4.76 -11.20 -13.13
N MET A 62 -3.44 -11.05 -13.19
CA MET A 62 -2.64 -11.36 -14.38
C MET A 62 -2.34 -12.86 -14.57
N GLY A 63 -2.66 -13.71 -13.60
CA GLY A 63 -2.30 -15.12 -13.60
C GLY A 63 -0.80 -15.36 -13.48
N MET A 64 -0.06 -14.50 -12.79
CA MET A 64 1.40 -14.55 -12.64
C MET A 64 1.86 -15.15 -11.31
N LEU A 65 0.95 -15.58 -10.46
CA LEU A 65 1.28 -16.30 -9.23
C LEU A 65 1.58 -17.78 -9.58
N ASP A 66 2.55 -18.37 -8.87
CA ASP A 66 2.84 -19.79 -8.95
C ASP A 66 1.78 -20.63 -8.22
N GLU A 67 1.88 -21.96 -8.30
CA GLU A 67 0.96 -22.91 -7.65
C GLU A 67 0.92 -22.76 -6.11
N ASN A 68 1.98 -22.18 -5.52
CA ASN A 68 2.09 -21.91 -4.09
C ASN A 68 1.64 -20.49 -3.71
N GLY A 69 1.11 -19.71 -4.66
CA GLY A 69 0.68 -18.33 -4.44
C GLY A 69 1.83 -17.32 -4.36
N ASN A 70 3.07 -17.71 -4.69
CA ASN A 70 4.18 -16.75 -4.69
C ASN A 70 4.22 -16.00 -6.03
N PHE A 71 4.70 -14.75 -5.96
CA PHE A 71 4.92 -13.92 -7.14
C PHE A 71 6.41 -13.85 -7.47
N PRO A 72 6.89 -14.57 -8.52
CA PRO A 72 8.33 -14.72 -8.78
C PRO A 72 9.09 -13.42 -8.98
N ILE A 73 8.41 -12.36 -9.44
CA ILE A 73 9.02 -11.05 -9.70
C ILE A 73 8.82 -10.03 -8.57
N ILE A 74 8.27 -10.45 -7.41
CA ILE A 74 7.94 -9.54 -6.31
C ILE A 74 9.14 -8.68 -5.87
N GLY A 75 10.34 -9.25 -5.81
CA GLY A 75 11.56 -8.52 -5.45
C GLY A 75 11.92 -7.40 -6.44
N LYS A 76 11.61 -7.58 -7.74
CA LYS A 76 11.81 -6.54 -8.75
C LYS A 76 10.80 -5.41 -8.58
N ILE A 77 9.56 -5.74 -8.20
CA ILE A 77 8.52 -4.75 -7.93
C ILE A 77 8.93 -3.87 -6.76
N PHE A 78 9.34 -4.46 -5.64
CA PHE A 78 9.84 -3.70 -4.48
C PHE A 78 11.07 -2.85 -4.81
N LEU A 79 11.98 -3.34 -5.65
CA LEU A 79 13.15 -2.56 -6.08
C LEU A 79 12.72 -1.32 -6.87
N VAL A 80 11.79 -1.46 -7.80
CA VAL A 80 11.28 -0.35 -8.62
C VAL A 80 10.50 0.65 -7.75
N ASP A 81 9.68 0.14 -6.84
CA ASP A 81 8.93 0.93 -5.87
C ASP A 81 9.85 1.78 -4.98
N ALA A 82 10.88 1.15 -4.42
CA ALA A 82 11.89 1.85 -3.61
C ALA A 82 12.65 2.93 -4.40
N ILE A 83 13.08 2.62 -5.63
CA ILE A 83 13.75 3.62 -6.51
C ILE A 83 12.79 4.76 -6.83
N GLY A 84 11.53 4.45 -7.17
CA GLY A 84 10.50 5.44 -7.44
C GLY A 84 10.26 6.36 -6.25
N SER A 85 10.17 5.82 -5.03
CA SER A 85 9.98 6.57 -3.79
C SER A 85 11.18 7.48 -3.48
N VAL A 86 12.42 7.00 -3.66
CA VAL A 86 13.63 7.82 -3.48
C VAL A 86 13.65 8.98 -4.48
N VAL A 87 13.40 8.71 -5.76
CA VAL A 87 13.38 9.74 -6.80
C VAL A 87 12.24 10.74 -6.55
N GLY A 88 11.05 10.25 -6.23
CA GLY A 88 9.90 11.09 -5.92
C GLY A 88 10.15 12.02 -4.73
N THR A 89 10.71 11.47 -3.65
CA THR A 89 11.08 12.27 -2.45
C THR A 89 12.14 13.33 -2.79
N CYS A 90 13.13 13.00 -3.60
CA CYS A 90 14.11 13.99 -4.09
C CYS A 90 13.44 15.11 -4.91
N MET A 91 12.37 14.81 -5.63
CA MET A 91 11.57 15.80 -6.36
C MET A 91 10.59 16.57 -5.47
N GLY A 92 10.49 16.24 -4.18
CA GLY A 92 9.61 16.91 -3.22
C GLY A 92 8.17 16.40 -3.22
N VAL A 93 7.92 15.20 -3.76
CA VAL A 93 6.63 14.50 -3.62
C VAL A 93 6.71 13.45 -2.52
N THR A 94 5.57 12.97 -2.10
CA THR A 94 5.47 11.89 -1.11
C THR A 94 5.94 10.56 -1.72
N VAL A 95 5.81 9.47 -0.97
CA VAL A 95 6.06 8.10 -1.42
C VAL A 95 5.37 7.85 -2.79
N VAL A 96 6.11 7.21 -3.70
CA VAL A 96 5.60 6.74 -4.98
C VAL A 96 5.39 5.25 -4.85
N THR A 97 4.13 4.82 -4.80
CA THR A 97 3.76 3.43 -4.55
C THR A 97 2.92 2.85 -5.69
N SER A 98 2.74 1.53 -5.66
CA SER A 98 1.90 0.84 -6.62
C SER A 98 0.42 1.06 -6.32
N TYR A 99 -0.39 1.32 -7.35
CA TYR A 99 -1.82 1.60 -7.22
C TYR A 99 -2.69 0.42 -7.66
N VAL A 100 -3.72 0.12 -6.86
CA VAL A 100 -4.70 -0.93 -7.16
C VAL A 100 -5.56 -0.60 -8.38
N GLU A 101 -5.70 0.68 -8.71
CA GLU A 101 -6.42 1.17 -9.90
C GLU A 101 -5.79 0.69 -11.21
N SER A 102 -4.53 0.24 -11.17
CA SER A 102 -3.88 -0.43 -12.31
C SER A 102 -4.61 -1.72 -12.73
N ALA A 103 -5.45 -2.29 -11.86
CA ALA A 103 -6.32 -3.42 -12.16
C ALA A 103 -7.20 -3.13 -13.39
N SER A 104 -7.77 -1.94 -13.50
CA SER A 104 -8.61 -1.57 -14.64
C SER A 104 -7.85 -1.58 -15.97
N GLY A 105 -6.60 -1.09 -15.96
CA GLY A 105 -5.74 -1.15 -17.15
C GLY A 105 -5.35 -2.58 -17.54
N ILE A 106 -5.21 -3.47 -16.56
CA ILE A 106 -4.96 -4.89 -16.79
C ILE A 106 -6.19 -5.59 -17.38
N GLU A 107 -7.38 -5.28 -16.89
CA GLU A 107 -8.66 -5.79 -17.40
C GLU A 107 -8.89 -5.39 -18.85
N GLU A 108 -8.56 -4.16 -19.23
CA GLU A 108 -8.62 -3.66 -20.60
C GLU A 108 -7.52 -4.23 -21.52
N GLY A 109 -6.67 -5.12 -21.02
CA GLY A 109 -5.67 -5.83 -21.81
C GLY A 109 -4.27 -5.26 -21.75
N GLY A 110 -3.97 -4.34 -20.85
CA GLY A 110 -2.61 -3.86 -20.60
C GLY A 110 -1.69 -4.95 -20.06
N ARG A 111 -0.64 -5.31 -20.80
CA ARG A 111 0.26 -6.43 -20.47
C ARG A 111 1.74 -6.08 -20.49
N THR A 112 2.09 -4.87 -20.88
CA THR A 112 3.48 -4.46 -21.08
C THR A 112 3.78 -3.15 -20.34
N GLY A 113 5.06 -2.89 -20.05
CA GLY A 113 5.51 -1.63 -19.48
C GLY A 113 5.17 -0.39 -20.33
N LEU A 114 4.84 -0.58 -21.61
CA LEU A 114 4.39 0.52 -22.46
C LEU A 114 3.09 1.15 -21.93
N THR A 115 2.17 0.34 -21.39
CA THR A 115 0.96 0.83 -20.73
C THR A 115 1.30 1.82 -19.60
N SER A 116 2.27 1.47 -18.75
CA SER A 116 2.70 2.34 -17.65
C SER A 116 3.37 3.63 -18.16
N VAL A 117 4.16 3.55 -19.23
CA VAL A 117 4.77 4.75 -19.85
C VAL A 117 3.71 5.69 -20.39
N VAL A 118 2.71 5.16 -21.10
CA VAL A 118 1.59 5.96 -21.64
C VAL A 118 0.78 6.57 -20.49
N THR A 119 0.49 5.81 -19.45
CA THR A 119 -0.18 6.33 -18.23
C THR A 119 0.62 7.48 -17.61
N GLY A 120 1.93 7.32 -17.46
CA GLY A 120 2.81 8.38 -16.96
C GLY A 120 2.78 9.65 -17.82
N LEU A 121 2.73 9.52 -19.15
CA LEU A 121 2.58 10.67 -20.06
C LEU A 121 1.23 11.36 -19.87
N PHE A 122 0.14 10.60 -19.66
CA PHE A 122 -1.16 11.19 -19.35
C PHE A 122 -1.15 11.91 -18.00
N PHE A 123 -0.46 11.40 -16.99
CA PHE A 123 -0.27 12.13 -15.73
C PHE A 123 0.48 13.44 -15.92
N LEU A 124 1.53 13.47 -16.73
CA LEU A 124 2.24 14.72 -17.06
C LEU A 124 1.34 15.72 -17.78
N LEU A 125 0.51 15.26 -18.72
CA LEU A 125 -0.50 16.11 -19.37
C LEU A 125 -1.54 16.61 -18.36
N ALA A 126 -1.98 15.75 -17.44
CA ALA A 126 -2.95 16.10 -16.40
C ALA A 126 -2.47 17.22 -15.48
N VAL A 127 -1.16 17.37 -15.27
CA VAL A 127 -0.58 18.49 -14.48
C VAL A 127 -0.95 19.83 -15.10
N LEU A 128 -1.01 19.94 -16.43
CA LEU A 128 -1.42 21.18 -17.13
C LEU A 128 -2.86 21.54 -16.83
N PHE A 129 -3.70 20.52 -16.61
CA PHE A 129 -5.14 20.64 -16.35
C PHE A 129 -5.48 20.36 -14.87
N ALA A 130 -4.51 20.46 -13.97
CA ALA A 130 -4.72 20.14 -12.55
C ALA A 130 -5.94 20.84 -11.92
N PRO A 131 -6.27 22.12 -12.23
CA PRO A 131 -7.46 22.75 -11.68
C PRO A 131 -8.76 22.03 -12.04
N LEU A 132 -8.86 21.40 -13.21
CA LEU A 132 -10.03 20.61 -13.61
C LEU A 132 -10.13 19.30 -12.83
N PHE A 133 -9.02 18.60 -12.66
CA PHE A 133 -9.00 17.34 -11.90
C PHE A 133 -9.27 17.56 -10.41
N LEU A 134 -8.81 18.67 -9.85
CA LEU A 134 -9.07 19.04 -8.46
C LEU A 134 -10.54 19.41 -8.17
N MET A 135 -11.36 19.62 -9.21
CA MET A 135 -12.81 19.79 -9.07
C MET A 135 -13.52 18.48 -8.72
N ILE A 136 -12.93 17.32 -9.04
CA ILE A 136 -13.56 16.02 -8.84
C ILE A 136 -13.62 15.75 -7.33
N PRO A 137 -14.83 15.72 -6.73
CA PRO A 137 -14.93 15.44 -5.32
C PRO A 137 -14.59 13.97 -5.03
N THR A 138 -14.02 13.70 -3.87
CA THR A 138 -13.69 12.34 -3.41
C THR A 138 -14.92 11.41 -3.41
N ALA A 139 -16.12 11.96 -3.17
CA ALA A 139 -17.36 11.21 -3.28
C ALA A 139 -17.62 10.62 -4.67
N ALA A 140 -17.08 11.22 -5.73
CA ALA A 140 -17.22 10.71 -7.10
C ALA A 140 -16.24 9.57 -7.41
N THR A 141 -15.08 9.52 -6.74
CA THR A 141 -14.07 8.47 -6.91
C THR A 141 -14.34 7.23 -6.04
N THR A 142 -15.05 7.40 -4.92
CA THR A 142 -15.37 6.32 -3.96
C THR A 142 -16.02 5.09 -4.60
N PRO A 143 -17.02 5.18 -5.50
CA PRO A 143 -17.63 4.00 -6.11
C PRO A 143 -16.64 3.16 -6.92
N VAL A 144 -15.70 3.79 -7.61
CA VAL A 144 -14.66 3.09 -8.38
C VAL A 144 -13.75 2.30 -7.45
N LEU A 145 -13.30 2.92 -6.36
CA LEU A 145 -12.48 2.25 -5.35
C LEU A 145 -13.20 1.07 -4.70
N LEU A 146 -14.51 1.19 -4.45
CA LEU A 146 -15.31 0.08 -3.93
C LEU A 146 -15.35 -1.10 -4.91
N ILE A 147 -15.57 -0.84 -6.20
CA ILE A 147 -15.59 -1.90 -7.22
C ILE A 147 -14.22 -2.61 -7.27
N ILE A 148 -13.13 -1.86 -7.33
CA ILE A 148 -11.77 -2.43 -7.32
C ILE A 148 -11.53 -3.23 -6.04
N GLY A 149 -11.94 -2.72 -4.88
CA GLY A 149 -11.87 -3.44 -3.60
C GLY A 149 -12.61 -4.77 -3.65
N PHE A 150 -13.82 -4.83 -4.20
CA PHE A 150 -14.57 -6.08 -4.39
C PHE A 150 -13.86 -7.06 -5.33
N VAL A 151 -13.27 -6.58 -6.41
CA VAL A 151 -12.47 -7.42 -7.32
C VAL A 151 -11.28 -8.03 -6.58
N MET A 152 -10.57 -7.24 -5.79
CA MET A 152 -9.41 -7.71 -5.01
C MET A 152 -9.80 -8.68 -3.89
N MET A 153 -10.98 -8.53 -3.28
CA MET A 153 -11.50 -9.48 -2.28
C MET A 153 -11.69 -10.89 -2.82
N GLN A 154 -11.74 -11.09 -4.14
CA GLN A 154 -11.80 -12.44 -4.73
C GLN A 154 -10.57 -13.28 -4.38
N GLY A 155 -9.42 -12.64 -4.13
CA GLY A 155 -8.21 -13.29 -3.64
C GLY A 155 -8.39 -14.00 -2.28
N LEU A 156 -9.35 -13.58 -1.46
CA LEU A 156 -9.67 -14.27 -0.19
C LEU A 156 -10.18 -15.69 -0.39
N LYS A 157 -10.73 -16.02 -1.56
CA LYS A 157 -11.21 -17.37 -1.87
C LYS A 157 -10.08 -18.40 -1.96
N SER A 158 -8.86 -17.97 -2.21
CA SER A 158 -7.68 -18.85 -2.30
C SER A 158 -7.02 -19.11 -0.95
N ILE A 159 -7.47 -18.45 0.11
CA ILE A 159 -6.94 -18.63 1.46
C ILE A 159 -7.73 -19.76 2.12
N ASP A 160 -7.04 -20.82 2.53
CA ASP A 160 -7.63 -21.88 3.35
C ASP A 160 -7.67 -21.37 4.79
N PHE A 161 -8.85 -20.92 5.20
CA PHE A 161 -9.07 -20.35 6.53
C PHE A 161 -9.19 -21.45 7.58
N GLY A 162 -8.08 -21.84 8.20
CA GLY A 162 -8.10 -22.53 9.49
C GLY A 162 -8.55 -21.60 10.63
N ILE A 163 -8.83 -22.17 11.80
CA ILE A 163 -9.19 -21.37 13.00
C ILE A 163 -8.07 -20.38 13.36
N GLU A 164 -6.82 -20.74 13.05
CA GLU A 164 -5.63 -19.92 13.32
C GLU A 164 -5.58 -18.64 12.48
N GLU A 165 -6.18 -18.63 11.29
CA GLU A 165 -6.16 -17.51 10.36
C GLU A 165 -7.38 -16.59 10.49
N TRP A 166 -8.55 -17.13 10.85
CA TRP A 166 -9.78 -16.34 10.95
C TRP A 166 -9.71 -15.20 11.96
N VAL A 167 -9.13 -15.45 13.14
CA VAL A 167 -9.06 -14.44 14.20
C VAL A 167 -8.12 -13.29 13.81
N PRO A 168 -6.87 -13.54 13.34
CA PRO A 168 -5.98 -12.49 12.88
C PRO A 168 -6.55 -11.69 11.71
N VAL A 169 -7.15 -12.34 10.72
CA VAL A 169 -7.75 -11.66 9.55
C VAL A 169 -8.94 -10.81 9.98
N GLY A 170 -9.82 -11.33 10.83
CA GLY A 170 -10.93 -10.56 11.38
C GLY A 170 -10.47 -9.32 12.15
N MET A 171 -9.46 -9.46 13.00
CA MET A 171 -8.86 -8.36 13.75
C MET A 171 -8.18 -7.34 12.85
N LEU A 172 -7.49 -7.80 11.79
CA LEU A 172 -6.89 -6.92 10.78
C LEU A 172 -7.95 -6.09 10.08
N ILE A 173 -9.03 -6.70 9.60
CA ILE A 173 -10.12 -6.00 8.90
C ILE A 173 -10.78 -4.98 9.82
N ILE A 174 -11.17 -5.40 11.02
CA ILE A 174 -11.86 -4.52 11.98
C ILE A 174 -10.97 -3.35 12.37
N SER A 175 -9.72 -3.61 12.74
CA SER A 175 -8.80 -2.56 13.17
C SER A 175 -8.42 -1.61 12.03
N THR A 176 -8.31 -2.10 10.80
CA THR A 176 -8.08 -1.24 9.62
C THR A 176 -9.23 -0.27 9.39
N LEU A 177 -10.48 -0.71 9.59
CA LEU A 177 -11.66 0.15 9.44
C LEU A 177 -11.73 1.26 10.49
N PHE A 178 -11.28 0.99 11.73
CA PHE A 178 -11.38 1.97 12.83
C PHE A 178 -10.14 2.83 13.00
N TYR A 179 -8.95 2.31 12.75
CA TYR A 179 -7.66 2.96 13.07
C TYR A 179 -6.78 3.23 11.85
N GLY A 180 -7.17 2.75 10.67
CA GLY A 180 -6.40 2.89 9.44
C GLY A 180 -5.46 1.71 9.16
N ILE A 181 -4.83 1.75 7.97
CA ILE A 181 -4.10 0.60 7.40
C ILE A 181 -2.91 0.19 8.27
N SER A 182 -2.08 1.14 8.69
CA SER A 182 -0.84 0.87 9.44
C SER A 182 -1.13 0.19 10.78
N GLN A 183 -2.06 0.75 11.56
CA GLN A 183 -2.49 0.19 12.83
C GLN A 183 -3.22 -1.14 12.65
N GLY A 184 -4.04 -1.23 11.59
CA GLY A 184 -4.75 -2.46 11.25
C GLY A 184 -3.80 -3.62 11.01
N ILE A 185 -2.76 -3.40 10.22
CA ILE A 185 -1.71 -4.39 9.96
C ILE A 185 -0.99 -4.77 11.26
N GLY A 186 -0.63 -3.78 12.08
CA GLY A 186 0.03 -4.01 13.36
C GLY A 186 -0.80 -4.91 14.30
N ILE A 187 -2.08 -4.60 14.48
CA ILE A 187 -3.00 -5.40 15.31
C ILE A 187 -3.21 -6.80 14.71
N GLY A 188 -3.35 -6.90 13.38
CA GLY A 188 -3.46 -8.18 12.70
C GLY A 188 -2.25 -9.09 12.91
N LEU A 189 -1.04 -8.55 12.76
CA LEU A 189 0.21 -9.27 13.00
C LEU A 189 0.39 -9.67 14.46
N LEU A 190 0.08 -8.78 15.40
CA LEU A 190 0.09 -9.09 16.84
C LEU A 190 -0.85 -10.24 17.17
N THR A 191 -2.08 -10.18 16.64
CA THR A 191 -3.08 -11.23 16.86
C THR A 191 -2.64 -12.54 16.23
N TYR A 192 -2.06 -12.51 15.03
CA TYR A 192 -1.52 -13.69 14.36
C TYR A 192 -0.40 -14.35 15.16
N CYS A 193 0.58 -13.57 15.62
CA CYS A 193 1.65 -14.08 16.47
C CYS A 193 1.11 -14.65 17.79
N GLY A 194 0.13 -13.97 18.40
CA GLY A 194 -0.50 -14.40 19.65
C GLY A 194 -1.25 -15.74 19.50
N VAL A 195 -2.12 -15.82 18.48
CA VAL A 195 -2.93 -17.05 18.20
C VAL A 195 -2.01 -18.22 17.87
N LYS A 196 -1.02 -18.00 16.97
CA LYS A 196 -0.10 -19.06 16.56
C LYS A 196 0.79 -19.52 17.69
N SER A 197 1.25 -18.62 18.55
CA SER A 197 2.01 -18.98 19.76
C SER A 197 1.15 -19.72 20.78
N ALA A 198 -0.09 -19.30 20.99
CA ALA A 198 -1.03 -19.98 21.87
C ALA A 198 -1.33 -21.40 21.36
N TYR A 199 -1.61 -21.54 20.08
CA TYR A 199 -1.87 -22.84 19.45
C TYR A 199 -0.67 -23.79 19.64
N TYR A 200 0.56 -23.33 19.44
CA TYR A 200 1.78 -24.10 19.68
C TYR A 200 1.93 -24.56 21.14
N LEU A 201 1.50 -23.73 22.10
CA LEU A 201 1.60 -24.06 23.53
C LEU A 201 0.54 -25.06 23.99
N PHE A 202 -0.68 -25.00 23.40
CA PHE A 202 -1.82 -25.80 23.82
C PHE A 202 -2.05 -27.07 22.99
N THR A 203 -1.35 -27.24 21.86
CA THR A 203 -1.49 -28.41 20.98
C THR A 203 -0.24 -29.30 21.12
N ASP A 204 -0.45 -30.61 21.26
CA ASP A 204 0.64 -31.59 21.40
C ASP A 204 1.48 -31.78 20.11
N GLU A 205 1.02 -31.26 18.99
CA GLU A 205 1.75 -31.28 17.71
C GLU A 205 2.80 -30.17 17.63
N ARG A 206 3.97 -30.42 18.19
CA ARG A 206 5.13 -29.49 18.21
C ARG A 206 5.92 -29.55 16.91
N GLY A 207 5.46 -28.93 15.84
CA GLY A 207 6.27 -28.70 14.63
C GLY A 207 6.84 -27.29 14.59
N MET A 208 8.11 -27.13 14.18
CA MET A 208 8.70 -25.77 14.00
C MET A 208 7.98 -24.93 12.95
N ASP A 209 7.27 -25.57 12.02
CA ASP A 209 6.45 -24.92 10.99
C ASP A 209 5.19 -24.23 11.54
N LYS A 210 4.85 -24.53 12.80
CA LYS A 210 3.69 -23.93 13.50
C LYS A 210 4.02 -22.66 14.28
N LEU A 211 5.29 -22.29 14.39
CA LEU A 211 5.71 -21.01 14.98
C LEU A 211 5.65 -19.89 13.95
N PRO A 212 5.36 -18.63 14.38
CA PRO A 212 5.47 -17.49 13.46
C PRO A 212 6.89 -17.40 12.91
N SER A 213 7.04 -17.08 11.64
CA SER A 213 8.37 -16.94 11.04
C SER A 213 9.16 -15.82 11.75
N PRO A 214 10.49 -15.91 11.83
CA PRO A 214 11.31 -14.84 12.41
C PRO A 214 11.05 -13.48 11.78
N PHE A 215 10.77 -13.47 10.49
CA PHE A 215 10.39 -12.27 9.75
C PHE A 215 9.08 -11.66 10.26
N THR A 216 8.04 -12.49 10.48
CA THR A 216 6.76 -12.04 11.04
C THR A 216 6.93 -11.45 12.42
N ILE A 217 7.78 -12.07 13.27
CA ILE A 217 8.06 -11.57 14.63
C ILE A 217 8.73 -10.20 14.57
N ILE A 218 9.76 -10.04 13.71
CA ILE A 218 10.45 -8.76 13.53
C ILE A 218 9.47 -7.66 13.08
N PHE A 219 8.64 -7.94 12.07
CA PHE A 219 7.63 -6.99 11.61
C PHE A 219 6.60 -6.66 12.68
N THR A 220 6.17 -7.63 13.46
CA THR A 220 5.26 -7.41 14.60
C THR A 220 5.90 -6.48 15.64
N LEU A 221 7.18 -6.68 15.97
CA LEU A 221 7.88 -5.78 16.88
C LEU A 221 8.02 -4.37 16.32
N LEU A 222 8.34 -4.22 15.04
CA LEU A 222 8.41 -2.92 14.37
C LEU A 222 7.07 -2.19 14.40
N THR A 223 5.97 -2.91 14.13
CA THR A 223 4.62 -2.31 14.21
C THR A 223 4.20 -1.99 15.63
N CYS A 224 4.66 -2.73 16.64
CA CYS A 224 4.40 -2.41 18.05
C CYS A 224 4.99 -1.06 18.46
N ILE A 225 6.14 -0.67 17.93
CA ILE A 225 6.78 0.62 18.26
C ILE A 225 5.83 1.79 17.93
N GLN A 226 4.99 1.66 16.89
CA GLN A 226 4.01 2.69 16.52
C GLN A 226 2.93 2.94 17.60
N PHE A 227 2.65 1.96 18.46
CA PHE A 227 1.63 2.10 19.50
C PHE A 227 2.16 2.73 20.78
N PHE A 228 3.49 2.82 20.96
CA PHE A 228 4.12 3.34 22.17
C PHE A 228 4.63 4.78 22.01
N ILE A 229 4.54 5.36 20.81
CA ILE A 229 4.97 6.72 20.51
C ILE A 229 3.81 7.50 19.93
#